data_2a1f20ab7841d2d8b71c7ed3c03c1a7a
#
_entry.id   2a1f20ab7841d2d8b71c7ed3c03c1a7a
#
_cell.length_a   1.000
_cell.length_b   1.000
_cell.length_c   1.000
_cell.angle_alpha   90.00
_cell.angle_beta   90.00
_cell.angle_gamma   90.00
#
_symmetry.space_group_name_H-M   'P 1'
#
loop_
_entity.id
_entity.type
_entity.pdbx_description
1 polymer ?
#
loop_
_entity_poly.entity_id
_entity_poly.type
_entity_poly.pdbx_seq_one_letter_code
_entity_poly.pdbx_strand_id
1 'polypeptide(L)'
;MKQKTYDVIVVGGGAAGLMAAIHAASGGAHTAILDHHEVSGKKILATGNGKCNFTNLMQGESYYRCDTPAFVLHILEQFSAEDTIAFFPISAMPYLR
;
A
#
# COMPACT_ATOMS: atom_id res chain seq x y z
N MET A 1 -21.03 26.01 -10.47
CA MET A 1 -20.36 24.91 -9.77
C MET A 1 -18.90 24.89 -10.18
N LYS A 2 -17.99 25.01 -9.20
CA LYS A 2 -16.56 24.95 -9.51
C LYS A 2 -16.14 23.52 -9.76
N GLN A 3 -15.49 23.28 -10.89
CA GLN A 3 -14.88 22.02 -11.22
C GLN A 3 -13.55 21.89 -10.45
N LYS A 4 -13.36 20.78 -9.76
CA LYS A 4 -12.10 20.47 -9.08
C LYS A 4 -11.22 19.68 -10.02
N THR A 5 -9.94 20.01 -10.04
CA THR A 5 -8.95 19.32 -10.87
C THR A 5 -7.89 18.68 -10.00
N TYR A 6 -7.44 17.51 -10.42
CA TYR A 6 -6.40 16.74 -9.72
C TYR A 6 -5.38 16.23 -10.74
N ASP A 7 -4.15 16.10 -10.28
CA ASP A 7 -3.09 15.51 -11.11
C ASP A 7 -3.22 13.99 -11.16
N VAL A 8 -3.61 13.40 -10.02
CA VAL A 8 -3.77 11.95 -9.87
C VAL A 8 -5.06 11.66 -9.13
N ILE A 9 -5.85 10.75 -9.68
CA ILE A 9 -7.03 10.24 -9.01
C ILE A 9 -6.86 8.73 -8.82
N VAL A 10 -6.91 8.28 -7.57
CA VAL A 10 -6.81 6.88 -7.20
C VAL A 10 -8.21 6.35 -6.93
N VAL A 11 -8.58 5.29 -7.63
CA VAL A 11 -9.89 4.66 -7.43
C VAL A 11 -9.72 3.49 -6.46
N GLY A 12 -10.34 3.61 -5.32
CA GLY A 12 -10.27 2.62 -4.25
C GLY A 12 -9.33 3.06 -3.12
N GLY A 13 -9.88 3.14 -1.90
CA GLY A 13 -9.17 3.57 -0.69
C GLY A 13 -8.69 2.42 0.18
N GLY A 14 -8.35 1.27 -0.41
CA GLY A 14 -7.72 0.16 0.28
C GLY A 14 -6.21 0.37 0.45
N ALA A 15 -5.50 -0.67 0.87
CA ALA A 15 -4.07 -0.60 1.13
C ALA A 15 -3.28 -0.13 -0.11
N ALA A 16 -3.54 -0.72 -1.26
CA ALA A 16 -2.85 -0.38 -2.50
C ALA A 16 -3.14 1.05 -2.93
N GLY A 17 -4.41 1.47 -2.85
CA GLY A 17 -4.82 2.82 -3.22
C GLY A 17 -4.22 3.88 -2.31
N LEU A 18 -4.19 3.62 -1.00
CA LEU A 18 -3.57 4.52 -0.03
C LEU A 18 -2.07 4.67 -0.28
N MET A 19 -1.36 3.58 -0.55
CA MET A 19 0.07 3.64 -0.86
C MET A 19 0.34 4.42 -2.15
N ALA A 20 -0.46 4.18 -3.18
CA ALA A 20 -0.34 4.93 -4.43
C ALA A 20 -0.59 6.42 -4.21
N ALA A 21 -1.62 6.78 -3.46
CA ALA A 21 -1.97 8.18 -3.18
C ALA A 21 -0.88 8.87 -2.34
N ILE A 22 -0.37 8.19 -1.32
CA ILE A 22 0.70 8.74 -0.48
C ILE A 22 1.94 9.05 -1.33
N HIS A 23 2.34 8.12 -2.19
CA HIS A 23 3.52 8.30 -3.04
C HIS A 23 3.30 9.41 -4.07
N ALA A 24 2.12 9.47 -4.69
CA ALA A 24 1.79 10.53 -5.63
C ALA A 24 1.82 11.90 -4.94
N ALA A 25 1.20 12.01 -3.78
CA ALA A 25 1.17 13.27 -3.02
C ALA A 25 2.56 13.67 -2.53
N SER A 26 3.35 12.70 -2.08
CA SER A 26 4.75 12.94 -1.65
C SER A 26 5.62 13.44 -2.80
N GLY A 27 5.28 13.08 -4.04
CA GLY A 27 5.96 13.58 -5.25
C GLY A 27 5.47 14.94 -5.71
N GLY A 28 4.54 15.55 -4.99
CA GLY A 28 4.02 16.89 -5.30
C GLY A 28 2.73 16.91 -6.10
N ALA A 29 2.15 15.77 -6.43
CA ALA A 29 0.90 15.71 -7.18
C ALA A 29 -0.31 16.07 -6.29
N HIS A 30 -1.22 16.86 -6.86
CA HIS A 30 -2.52 17.12 -6.24
C HIS A 30 -3.37 15.85 -6.43
N THR A 31 -3.58 15.10 -5.35
CA THR A 31 -4.10 13.73 -5.40
C THR A 31 -5.44 13.60 -4.70
N ALA A 32 -6.34 12.82 -5.28
CA ALA A 32 -7.61 12.47 -4.67
C ALA A 32 -7.80 10.96 -4.68
N ILE A 33 -8.53 10.47 -3.69
CA ILE A 33 -8.97 9.07 -3.62
C ILE A 33 -10.49 9.04 -3.78
N LEU A 34 -10.97 8.20 -4.70
CA LEU A 34 -12.39 7.91 -4.85
C LEU A 34 -12.67 6.55 -4.22
N ASP A 35 -13.52 6.54 -3.23
CA ASP A 35 -13.91 5.31 -2.55
C ASP A 35 -15.42 5.30 -2.32
N HIS A 36 -16.03 4.13 -2.39
CA HIS A 36 -17.44 3.97 -2.07
C HIS A 36 -17.70 3.87 -0.55
N HIS A 37 -16.65 3.67 0.25
CA HIS A 37 -16.73 3.73 1.70
C HIS A 37 -16.52 5.16 2.19
N GLU A 38 -17.16 5.52 3.30
CA GLU A 38 -17.00 6.85 3.90
C GLU A 38 -15.61 7.06 4.47
N VAL A 39 -14.96 5.97 4.90
CA VAL A 39 -13.63 6.01 5.50
C VAL A 39 -12.68 5.14 4.66
N SER A 40 -11.60 5.73 4.18
CA SER A 40 -10.54 5.00 3.50
C SER A 40 -9.81 4.09 4.48
N GLY A 41 -9.33 2.95 3.97
CA GLY A 41 -8.60 1.99 4.81
C GLY A 41 -9.47 1.10 5.67
N LYS A 42 -10.78 1.11 5.47
CA LYS A 42 -11.73 0.34 6.27
C LYS A 42 -11.39 -1.15 6.31
N LYS A 43 -11.01 -1.71 5.16
CA LYS A 43 -10.65 -3.13 5.08
C LYS A 43 -9.36 -3.45 5.83
N ILE A 44 -8.42 -2.52 5.85
CA ILE A 44 -7.17 -2.68 6.60
C ILE A 44 -7.47 -2.85 8.09
N LEU A 45 -8.39 -2.04 8.61
CA LEU A 45 -8.79 -2.09 10.02
C LEU A 45 -9.48 -3.41 10.38
N ALA A 46 -10.07 -4.09 9.41
CA ALA A 46 -10.82 -5.33 9.62
C ALA A 46 -9.96 -6.59 9.48
N THR A 47 -8.73 -6.49 8.98
CA THR A 47 -7.89 -7.67 8.71
C THR A 47 -7.12 -8.13 9.95
N GLY A 48 -6.77 -9.42 9.96
CA GLY A 48 -5.84 -10.00 10.94
C GLY A 48 -6.32 -9.94 12.39
N ASN A 49 -7.62 -9.94 12.64
CA ASN A 49 -8.16 -9.81 14.01
C ASN A 49 -7.54 -8.62 14.76
N GLY A 50 -7.44 -7.49 14.09
CA GLY A 50 -6.82 -6.29 14.65
C GLY A 50 -5.30 -6.25 14.52
N LYS A 51 -4.71 -7.23 13.86
CA LYS A 51 -3.27 -7.30 13.57
C LYS A 51 -3.08 -7.37 12.07
N CYS A 52 -2.31 -6.45 11.50
CA CYS A 52 -2.04 -6.43 10.08
C CYS A 52 -0.73 -7.16 9.75
N ASN A 53 -0.83 -8.21 8.93
CA ASN A 53 0.34 -8.86 8.35
C ASN A 53 0.74 -8.10 7.11
N PHE A 54 1.67 -7.17 7.22
CA PHE A 54 1.94 -6.26 6.10
C PHE A 54 3.15 -6.65 5.26
N THR A 55 4.06 -7.46 5.76
CA THR A 55 5.20 -7.91 4.98
C THR A 55 5.82 -9.19 5.54
N ASN A 56 6.72 -9.78 4.77
CA ASN A 56 7.48 -10.95 5.15
C ASN A 56 8.89 -10.81 4.60
N LEU A 57 9.88 -11.04 5.44
CA LEU A 57 11.29 -10.98 5.04
C LEU A 57 11.74 -12.20 4.23
N MET A 58 10.97 -13.30 4.28
CA MET A 58 11.26 -14.49 3.50
C MET A 58 10.74 -14.30 2.08
N GLN A 59 11.63 -13.96 1.17
CA GLN A 59 11.31 -13.66 -0.22
C GLN A 59 12.03 -14.63 -1.16
N GLY A 60 11.42 -14.90 -2.30
CA GLY A 60 11.97 -15.77 -3.34
C GLY A 60 10.87 -16.28 -4.24
N GLU A 61 11.23 -16.77 -5.43
CA GLU A 61 10.25 -17.24 -6.41
C GLU A 61 9.38 -18.38 -5.86
N SER A 62 9.95 -19.25 -5.02
CA SER A 62 9.23 -20.40 -4.47
C SER A 62 8.08 -20.04 -3.53
N TYR A 63 8.05 -18.80 -3.03
CA TYR A 63 6.99 -18.33 -2.13
C TYR A 63 5.77 -17.79 -2.88
N TYR A 64 5.84 -17.68 -4.20
CA TYR A 64 4.75 -17.14 -5.02
C TYR A 64 4.21 -18.20 -5.95
N ARG A 65 2.89 -18.38 -5.91
CA ARG A 65 2.18 -19.35 -6.76
C ARG A 65 1.52 -18.62 -7.91
N CYS A 66 2.25 -18.48 -9.00
CA CYS A 66 1.76 -17.88 -10.24
C CYS A 66 2.56 -18.38 -11.42
N ASP A 67 2.10 -18.09 -12.64
CA ASP A 67 2.77 -18.53 -13.86
C ASP A 67 4.13 -17.89 -14.07
N THR A 68 4.33 -16.68 -13.51
CA THR A 68 5.57 -15.90 -13.67
C THR A 68 6.01 -15.31 -12.33
N PRO A 69 6.55 -16.13 -11.41
CA PRO A 69 6.99 -15.61 -10.11
C PRO A 69 8.11 -14.57 -10.20
N ALA A 70 8.94 -14.64 -11.25
CA ALA A 70 9.98 -13.64 -11.49
C ALA A 70 9.39 -12.23 -11.68
N PHE A 71 8.20 -12.13 -12.27
CA PHE A 71 7.52 -10.84 -12.44
C PHE A 71 7.13 -10.24 -11.08
N VAL A 72 6.67 -11.07 -10.16
CA VAL A 72 6.34 -10.63 -8.80
C VAL A 72 7.59 -10.05 -8.12
N LEU A 73 8.72 -10.76 -8.19
CA LEU A 73 9.96 -10.31 -7.59
C LEU A 73 10.48 -9.03 -8.25
N HIS A 74 10.29 -8.89 -9.57
CA HIS A 74 10.68 -7.67 -10.28
C HIS A 74 9.94 -6.45 -9.73
N ILE A 75 8.65 -6.58 -9.45
CA ILE A 75 7.86 -5.50 -8.87
C ILE A 75 8.30 -5.22 -7.43
N LEU A 76 8.53 -6.26 -6.63
CA LEU A 76 8.94 -6.11 -5.23
C LEU A 76 10.35 -5.53 -5.06
N GLU A 77 11.21 -5.65 -6.07
CA GLU A 77 12.53 -5.00 -6.05
C GLU A 77 12.42 -3.47 -6.03
N GLN A 78 11.35 -2.91 -6.58
CA GLN A 78 11.14 -1.46 -6.62
C GLN A 78 10.69 -0.91 -5.26
N PHE A 79 10.07 -1.75 -4.44
CA PHE A 79 9.70 -1.42 -3.08
C PHE A 79 9.73 -2.72 -2.26
N SER A 80 10.87 -2.99 -1.67
CA SER A 80 11.17 -4.26 -1.01
C SER A 80 10.50 -4.40 0.35
N ALA A 81 10.63 -5.57 0.98
CA ALA A 81 10.18 -5.78 2.35
C ALA A 81 10.90 -4.82 3.31
N GLU A 82 12.18 -4.58 3.09
CA GLU A 82 12.97 -3.62 3.88
C GLU A 82 12.46 -2.20 3.68
N ASP A 83 12.12 -1.81 2.45
CA ASP A 83 11.53 -0.51 2.16
C ASP A 83 10.18 -0.35 2.85
N THR A 84 9.38 -1.41 2.89
CA THR A 84 8.09 -1.42 3.58
C THR A 84 8.27 -1.18 5.07
N ILE A 85 9.22 -1.85 5.69
CA ILE A 85 9.53 -1.69 7.11
C ILE A 85 10.01 -0.25 7.39
N ALA A 86 10.85 0.28 6.52
CA ALA A 86 11.36 1.65 6.67
C ALA A 86 10.26 2.71 6.48
N PHE A 87 9.26 2.43 5.64
CA PHE A 87 8.14 3.33 5.40
C PHE A 87 7.29 3.54 6.65
N PHE A 88 7.09 2.48 7.44
CA PHE A 88 6.28 2.55 8.66
C PHE A 88 7.19 2.69 9.88
N PRO A 89 7.13 3.82 10.61
CA PRO A 89 7.94 3.98 11.82
C PRO A 89 7.63 2.91 12.86
N ILE A 90 8.66 2.38 13.51
CA ILE A 90 8.49 1.36 14.56
C ILE A 90 7.55 1.82 15.67
N SER A 91 7.59 3.11 16.00
CA SER A 91 6.70 3.69 17.01
C SER A 91 5.23 3.61 16.64
N ALA A 92 4.90 3.58 15.34
CA ALA A 92 3.54 3.45 14.83
C ALA A 92 3.11 1.99 14.68
N MET A 93 4.04 1.03 14.85
CA MET A 93 3.80 -0.40 14.64
C MET A 93 4.32 -1.23 15.82
N PRO A 94 3.66 -1.11 17.00
CA PRO A 94 4.16 -1.75 18.22
C PRO A 94 4.17 -3.27 18.17
N TYR A 95 3.52 -3.87 17.19
CA TYR A 95 3.44 -5.32 17.04
C TYR A 95 4.48 -5.89 16.07
N LEU A 96 5.30 -5.05 15.49
CA LEU A 96 6.39 -5.47 14.62
C LEU A 96 7.56 -5.94 15.47
N ARG A 97 7.64 -7.21 15.71
CA ARG A 97 8.71 -7.79 16.50
C ARG A 97 9.23 -9.07 15.86
#